data_6a4cae6ec8b1b22b55646411999c7d11
#
_entry.id   6a4cae6ec8b1b22b55646411999c7d11
#
_cell.length_a   1.000
_cell.length_b   1.000
_cell.length_c   1.000
_cell.angle_alpha   90.00
_cell.angle_beta   90.00
_cell.angle_gamma   90.00
#
_symmetry.space_group_name_H-M   'P 1'
#
loop_
_entity.id
_entity.type
_entity.pdbx_description
1 polymer ?
#
loop_
_entity_poly.entity_id
_entity_poly.type
_entity_poly.pdbx_seq_one_letter_code
_entity_poly.pdbx_strand_id
1 'polypeptide(L)'
;MKKRVLAVLLSTAMVASLAIGCGSNSKSDDTKSETKTEEKADTKEETKDVESVEQRTVYVTPEWLKSAQDGNQEGYEDVVVAEVAYGDNAKDCDSYQKGHIPGAIYVGDVEVEDATGSEEGAYNLLSASEIEKNLLSHGITKDTKVVLYGGDISGTARVAYAYIWAGVEDVKIVNGGIDAWKKAGYETEKKTNEGTEAKDFGTTVPAHPEYWTSIEDAKDKVANDDNFKLVSIRSEDEWLGKTSGYNYMDKAGEPDGAVWGKGAKTAADVADFTNDDGTVKNLDGFKEVWKDCDFTLDNHLAFYCGTGWRATVPFLVLYENGYDNISVYDGGWYE
;
A
#
# COMPACT_ATOMS: atom_id res chain seq x y z
N MET A 1 26.83 18.21 39.03
CA MET A 1 26.70 19.66 39.03
C MET A 1 27.35 20.24 37.80
N LYS A 2 26.62 20.73 36.85
CA LYS A 2 26.84 21.90 35.99
C LYS A 2 25.79 21.85 34.86
N LYS A 3 24.74 22.65 35.05
CA LYS A 3 23.73 22.95 34.05
C LYS A 3 24.38 23.80 32.95
N ARG A 4 24.18 23.46 31.69
CA ARG A 4 24.43 24.37 30.57
C ARG A 4 23.10 24.72 29.95
N VAL A 5 22.75 26.00 30.05
CA VAL A 5 21.67 26.67 29.41
C VAL A 5 22.12 27.01 27.99
N LEU A 6 21.36 26.63 26.97
CA LEU A 6 21.60 27.05 25.58
C LEU A 6 20.53 28.06 25.19
N ALA A 7 20.95 29.23 24.84
CA ALA A 7 20.10 30.36 24.45
C ALA A 7 19.71 30.22 22.96
N VAL A 8 18.41 30.38 22.69
CA VAL A 8 17.85 30.49 21.34
C VAL A 8 17.98 31.91 20.86
N LEU A 9 18.63 32.15 19.74
CA LEU A 9 18.68 33.40 19.02
C LEU A 9 17.66 33.41 17.89
N LEU A 10 16.60 34.16 18.03
CA LEU A 10 15.68 34.51 16.93
C LEU A 10 16.35 35.61 16.08
N SER A 11 16.48 35.36 14.78
CA SER A 11 16.82 36.36 13.78
C SER A 11 15.61 36.66 12.89
N THR A 12 15.01 37.82 13.10
CA THR A 12 14.01 38.42 12.22
C THR A 12 14.71 39.11 11.05
N ALA A 13 14.39 38.73 9.82
CA ALA A 13 14.78 39.47 8.62
C ALA A 13 13.60 40.30 8.10
N MET A 14 13.72 41.63 8.16
CA MET A 14 12.84 42.60 7.46
C MET A 14 13.28 42.70 6.00
N VAL A 15 12.33 42.59 5.09
CA VAL A 15 12.51 42.99 3.68
C VAL A 15 11.76 44.29 3.44
N ALA A 16 12.52 45.29 3.07
CA ALA A 16 12.00 46.60 2.69
C ALA A 16 11.74 46.63 1.18
N SER A 17 10.54 47.07 0.81
CA SER A 17 10.13 47.29 -0.59
C SER A 17 10.51 48.73 -0.98
N LEU A 18 11.26 48.91 -2.04
CA LEU A 18 11.48 50.19 -2.71
C LEU A 18 10.63 50.28 -3.99
N ALA A 19 9.72 51.23 -4.01
CA ALA A 19 9.00 51.68 -5.19
C ALA A 19 9.76 52.82 -5.86
N ILE A 20 9.95 52.76 -7.15
CA ILE A 20 10.34 53.90 -8.00
C ILE A 20 9.33 53.99 -9.14
N GLY A 21 8.65 55.12 -9.20
CA GLY A 21 7.74 55.50 -10.26
C GLY A 21 8.38 56.42 -11.30
N CYS A 22 7.69 56.56 -12.41
CA CYS A 22 7.60 57.71 -13.34
C CYS A 22 6.77 57.22 -14.52
N GLY A 23 5.74 57.85 -15.01
CA GLY A 23 5.28 59.20 -15.08
C GLY A 23 4.75 59.46 -16.47
N SER A 24 3.59 59.93 -16.59
CA SER A 24 3.09 61.09 -17.35
C SER A 24 1.82 60.90 -18.16
N ASN A 25 0.83 61.67 -17.75
CA ASN A 25 -0.05 62.60 -18.48
C ASN A 25 -0.99 62.07 -19.59
N SER A 26 -2.30 62.25 -19.46
CA SER A 26 -3.07 63.48 -19.61
C SER A 26 -4.61 63.25 -19.60
N LYS A 27 -5.26 64.18 -18.86
CA LYS A 27 -6.58 64.84 -19.06
C LYS A 27 -7.87 64.05 -19.29
N SER A 28 -8.72 64.25 -18.33
CA SER A 28 -10.03 64.93 -18.22
C SER A 28 -11.24 64.15 -18.65
N ASP A 29 -12.22 63.95 -17.82
CA ASP A 29 -13.32 64.84 -17.46
C ASP A 29 -14.27 64.18 -16.42
N ASP A 30 -14.91 65.09 -15.67
CA ASP A 30 -15.90 64.90 -14.62
C ASP A 30 -17.02 63.87 -14.89
N THR A 31 -17.46 63.18 -13.87
CA THR A 31 -18.84 63.31 -13.35
C THR A 31 -19.02 62.53 -12.03
N LYS A 32 -19.70 63.20 -11.09
CA LYS A 32 -20.19 62.76 -9.79
C LYS A 32 -20.92 61.43 -9.84
N SER A 33 -20.78 60.55 -8.84
CA SER A 33 -21.91 60.18 -7.95
C SER A 33 -21.59 59.05 -6.99
N GLU A 34 -21.88 59.32 -5.74
CA GLU A 34 -22.39 58.40 -4.70
C GLU A 34 -21.53 57.27 -4.13
N THR A 35 -21.12 57.53 -2.93
CA THR A 35 -20.69 56.65 -1.87
C THR A 35 -21.71 55.54 -1.63
N LYS A 36 -21.34 54.29 -1.81
CA LYS A 36 -21.96 53.13 -1.15
C LYS A 36 -20.86 52.36 -0.41
N THR A 37 -20.96 52.42 0.89
CA THR A 37 -20.24 51.61 1.83
C THR A 37 -20.68 50.17 1.66
N GLU A 38 -19.81 49.28 1.16
CA GLU A 38 -20.01 47.84 1.26
C GLU A 38 -19.27 47.34 2.49
N GLU A 39 -20.07 46.85 3.45
CA GLU A 39 -19.62 46.06 4.58
C GLU A 39 -18.96 44.78 4.06
N LYS A 40 -17.69 44.61 4.37
CA LYS A 40 -17.03 43.31 4.26
C LYS A 40 -17.58 42.41 5.36
N ALA A 41 -18.40 41.46 4.96
CA ALA A 41 -18.72 40.29 5.80
C ALA A 41 -17.45 39.45 5.96
N ASP A 42 -16.90 39.44 7.14
CA ASP A 42 -15.87 38.52 7.60
C ASP A 42 -16.52 37.16 7.75
N THR A 43 -16.42 36.35 6.70
CA THR A 43 -16.75 34.92 6.79
C THR A 43 -15.59 34.23 7.48
N LYS A 44 -15.67 34.04 8.79
CA LYS A 44 -14.86 33.06 9.50
C LYS A 44 -15.23 31.69 8.94
N GLU A 45 -14.37 31.12 8.12
CA GLU A 45 -14.32 29.69 7.89
C GLU A 45 -14.01 29.04 9.26
N GLU A 46 -15.01 28.40 9.84
CA GLU A 46 -14.80 27.40 10.89
C GLU A 46 -14.03 26.24 10.25
N THR A 47 -12.73 26.21 10.44
CA THR A 47 -11.95 24.99 10.29
C THR A 47 -12.46 24.01 11.34
N LYS A 48 -13.30 23.07 10.91
CA LYS A 48 -13.54 21.86 11.70
C LYS A 48 -12.17 21.23 11.92
N ASP A 49 -11.76 21.09 13.17
CA ASP A 49 -10.70 20.19 13.57
C ASP A 49 -11.10 18.79 13.07
N VAL A 50 -10.54 18.40 11.93
CA VAL A 50 -10.54 17.02 11.50
C VAL A 50 -9.59 16.35 12.49
N GLU A 51 -10.13 15.51 13.39
CA GLU A 51 -9.31 14.58 14.16
C GLU A 51 -8.32 13.95 13.17
N SER A 52 -7.03 14.13 13.44
CA SER A 52 -5.99 13.53 12.62
C SER A 52 -6.08 12.01 12.85
N VAL A 53 -6.80 11.33 11.97
CA VAL A 53 -6.68 9.89 11.84
C VAL A 53 -5.23 9.63 11.51
N GLU A 54 -4.54 8.87 12.36
CA GLU A 54 -3.15 8.47 12.14
C GLU A 54 -3.09 7.76 10.78
N GLN A 55 -2.59 8.44 9.75
CA GLN A 55 -2.57 7.90 8.40
C GLN A 55 -1.54 6.79 8.37
N ARG A 56 -2.00 5.56 8.27
CA ARG A 56 -1.17 4.40 7.96
C ARG A 56 -0.60 4.61 6.55
N THR A 57 0.67 4.90 6.43
CA THR A 57 1.30 5.07 5.11
C THR A 57 1.92 3.75 4.68
N VAL A 58 1.33 3.10 3.68
CA VAL A 58 1.86 1.86 3.09
C VAL A 58 2.73 2.17 1.88
N TYR A 59 2.21 2.94 0.91
CA TYR A 59 2.96 3.23 -0.31
C TYR A 59 3.84 4.46 -0.16
N VAL A 60 5.16 4.28 -0.30
CA VAL A 60 6.16 5.35 -0.20
C VAL A 60 6.93 5.53 -1.50
N THR A 61 7.50 6.72 -1.71
CA THR A 61 8.32 6.98 -2.89
C THR A 61 9.76 6.47 -2.70
N PRO A 62 10.51 6.25 -3.80
CA PRO A 62 11.94 5.95 -3.73
C PRO A 62 12.73 6.99 -2.93
N GLU A 63 12.37 8.28 -3.07
CA GLU A 63 13.01 9.40 -2.37
C GLU A 63 12.78 9.31 -0.85
N TRP A 64 11.57 8.88 -0.44
CA TRP A 64 11.28 8.66 0.96
C TRP A 64 12.16 7.56 1.54
N LEU A 65 12.26 6.39 0.86
CA LEU A 65 13.13 5.30 1.31
C LEU A 65 14.60 5.72 1.35
N LYS A 66 15.07 6.43 0.30
CA LYS A 66 16.43 6.94 0.29
C LYS A 66 16.71 7.87 1.47
N SER A 67 15.75 8.75 1.79
CA SER A 67 15.81 9.63 2.95
C SER A 67 15.85 8.86 4.29
N ALA A 68 15.10 7.75 4.40
CA ALA A 68 15.15 6.86 5.56
C ALA A 68 16.52 6.19 5.71
N GLN A 69 17.07 5.63 4.62
CA GLN A 69 18.40 5.03 4.60
C GLN A 69 19.52 6.04 4.94
N ASP A 70 19.31 7.31 4.62
CA ASP A 70 20.25 8.40 4.94
C ASP A 70 20.08 8.93 6.38
N GLY A 71 19.17 8.34 7.18
CA GLY A 71 18.90 8.73 8.58
C GLY A 71 18.10 10.04 8.71
N ASN A 72 17.38 10.46 7.68
CA ASN A 72 16.60 11.69 7.68
C ASN A 72 15.08 11.47 7.92
N GLN A 73 14.68 10.23 8.20
CA GLN A 73 13.30 9.88 8.62
C GLN A 73 13.37 9.39 10.07
N GLU A 74 12.84 10.20 10.99
CA GLU A 74 12.82 9.87 12.42
C GLU A 74 12.10 8.54 12.67
N GLY A 75 12.73 7.66 13.43
CA GLY A 75 12.23 6.33 13.77
C GLY A 75 12.41 5.27 12.69
N TYR A 76 13.15 5.55 11.60
CA TYR A 76 13.47 4.60 10.53
C TYR A 76 14.96 4.35 10.39
N GLU A 77 15.74 4.59 11.45
CA GLU A 77 17.20 4.42 11.48
C GLU A 77 17.62 2.97 11.25
N ASP A 78 16.79 2.02 11.72
CA ASP A 78 17.00 0.57 11.64
C ASP A 78 15.97 -0.11 10.70
N VAL A 79 15.51 0.59 9.65
CA VAL A 79 14.53 0.05 8.70
C VAL A 79 15.06 -1.19 7.99
N VAL A 80 14.26 -2.26 7.97
CA VAL A 80 14.54 -3.45 7.18
C VAL A 80 13.97 -3.24 5.78
N VAL A 81 14.84 -3.28 4.76
CA VAL A 81 14.44 -3.25 3.35
C VAL A 81 14.48 -4.66 2.80
N ALA A 82 13.46 -5.09 2.06
CA ALA A 82 13.43 -6.42 1.47
C ALA A 82 12.95 -6.40 0.02
N GLU A 83 13.67 -7.11 -0.87
CA GLU A 83 13.19 -7.44 -2.20
C GLU A 83 12.30 -8.68 -2.13
N VAL A 84 11.05 -8.51 -2.57
CA VAL A 84 10.10 -9.61 -2.75
C VAL A 84 10.21 -10.13 -4.17
N ALA A 85 10.48 -11.42 -4.32
CA ALA A 85 10.56 -12.06 -5.62
C ALA A 85 10.20 -13.55 -5.55
N TYR A 86 10.03 -14.15 -6.73
CA TYR A 86 9.73 -15.58 -6.85
C TYR A 86 10.97 -16.43 -6.60
N GLY A 87 10.81 -17.48 -5.81
CA GLY A 87 11.82 -18.51 -5.59
C GLY A 87 12.25 -18.69 -4.14
N ASP A 88 13.02 -19.72 -3.91
CA ASP A 88 13.33 -20.22 -2.56
C ASP A 88 14.47 -19.48 -1.88
N ASN A 89 15.31 -18.76 -2.62
CA ASN A 89 16.49 -18.12 -2.05
C ASN A 89 17.11 -17.03 -2.93
N ALA A 90 17.85 -16.12 -2.30
CA ALA A 90 18.53 -15.01 -2.93
C ALA A 90 19.52 -15.40 -4.06
N LYS A 91 20.17 -16.58 -3.97
CA LYS A 91 21.23 -16.98 -4.91
C LYS A 91 20.67 -17.34 -6.27
N ASP A 92 19.46 -17.90 -6.28
CA ASP A 92 18.78 -18.38 -7.49
C ASP A 92 17.80 -17.32 -8.04
N CYS A 93 17.64 -16.18 -7.35
CA CYS A 93 16.80 -15.09 -7.78
C CYS A 93 17.55 -14.12 -8.71
N ASP A 94 17.25 -14.18 -9.98
CA ASP A 94 17.89 -13.38 -11.03
C ASP A 94 17.73 -11.86 -10.82
N SER A 95 16.56 -11.39 -10.35
CA SER A 95 16.32 -9.96 -10.12
C SER A 95 17.23 -9.44 -9.02
N TYR A 96 17.26 -10.11 -7.88
CA TYR A 96 18.09 -9.75 -6.75
C TYR A 96 19.59 -9.76 -7.11
N GLN A 97 20.06 -10.79 -7.83
CA GLN A 97 21.45 -10.92 -8.26
C GLN A 97 21.87 -9.89 -9.32
N LYS A 98 20.97 -9.42 -10.16
CA LYS A 98 21.25 -8.36 -11.16
C LYS A 98 21.45 -6.99 -10.52
N GLY A 99 20.81 -6.74 -9.38
CA GLY A 99 20.98 -5.52 -8.60
C GLY A 99 19.72 -5.10 -7.87
N HIS A 100 19.82 -4.97 -6.58
CA HIS A 100 18.77 -4.64 -5.63
C HIS A 100 19.04 -3.31 -4.90
N ILE A 101 18.06 -2.80 -4.17
CA ILE A 101 18.23 -1.59 -3.34
C ILE A 101 19.27 -1.86 -2.26
N PRO A 102 20.26 -0.96 -2.03
CA PRO A 102 21.31 -1.17 -1.07
C PRO A 102 20.77 -1.55 0.33
N GLY A 103 21.35 -2.59 0.94
CA GLY A 103 20.93 -3.11 2.23
C GLY A 103 19.73 -4.06 2.19
N ALA A 104 19.06 -4.21 1.07
CA ALA A 104 17.89 -5.07 0.99
C ALA A 104 18.25 -6.54 1.18
N ILE A 105 17.48 -7.22 2.04
CA ILE A 105 17.44 -8.68 2.12
C ILE A 105 16.53 -9.24 1.05
N TYR A 106 16.58 -10.54 0.82
CA TYR A 106 15.68 -11.25 -0.08
C TYR A 106 14.54 -11.88 0.73
N VAL A 107 13.31 -11.82 0.21
CA VAL A 107 12.13 -12.52 0.71
C VAL A 107 11.46 -13.23 -0.46
N GLY A 108 11.31 -14.55 -0.37
CA GLY A 108 10.60 -15.36 -1.35
C GLY A 108 9.09 -15.36 -1.10
N ASP A 109 8.30 -15.51 -2.17
CA ASP A 109 6.85 -15.70 -2.08
C ASP A 109 6.48 -16.95 -1.25
N VAL A 110 7.28 -18.01 -1.36
CA VAL A 110 7.13 -19.26 -0.58
C VAL A 110 7.26 -19.07 0.94
N GLU A 111 7.70 -17.91 1.40
CA GLU A 111 7.81 -17.60 2.84
C GLU A 111 6.48 -17.18 3.47
N VAL A 112 5.46 -16.86 2.65
CA VAL A 112 4.15 -16.44 3.16
C VAL A 112 3.00 -17.32 2.67
N GLU A 113 3.19 -18.11 1.59
CA GLU A 113 2.13 -18.96 1.05
C GLU A 113 2.62 -20.33 0.60
N ASP A 114 1.69 -21.29 0.51
CA ASP A 114 1.94 -22.59 -0.11
C ASP A 114 1.87 -22.47 -1.64
N ALA A 115 2.99 -22.16 -2.26
CA ALA A 115 3.12 -22.01 -3.70
C ALA A 115 3.14 -23.34 -4.48
N THR A 116 3.00 -24.50 -3.81
CA THR A 116 3.13 -25.81 -4.49
C THR A 116 1.94 -26.14 -5.38
N GLY A 117 0.76 -25.59 -5.10
CA GLY A 117 -0.47 -25.81 -5.86
C GLY A 117 -0.94 -27.27 -5.90
N SER A 118 -0.47 -28.13 -4.98
CA SER A 118 -0.65 -29.57 -5.03
C SER A 118 -1.66 -30.15 -4.05
N GLU A 119 -2.10 -29.37 -3.05
CA GLU A 119 -2.98 -29.81 -1.96
C GLU A 119 -4.12 -28.83 -1.74
N GLU A 120 -5.13 -29.24 -0.96
CA GLU A 120 -6.21 -28.38 -0.50
C GLU A 120 -5.61 -27.18 0.30
N GLY A 121 -6.02 -25.96 -0.05
CA GLY A 121 -5.45 -24.74 0.54
C GLY A 121 -4.14 -24.26 -0.10
N ALA A 122 -3.69 -24.90 -1.19
CA ALA A 122 -2.57 -24.42 -1.97
C ALA A 122 -2.80 -22.97 -2.43
N TYR A 123 -1.75 -22.18 -2.44
CA TYR A 123 -1.75 -20.71 -2.63
C TYR A 123 -2.39 -19.90 -1.50
N ASN A 124 -2.92 -20.52 -0.44
CA ASN A 124 -3.32 -19.81 0.76
C ASN A 124 -2.09 -19.41 1.58
N LEU A 125 -2.28 -18.47 2.53
CA LEU A 125 -1.23 -18.17 3.49
C LEU A 125 -0.76 -19.43 4.22
N LEU A 126 0.53 -19.53 4.46
CA LEU A 126 1.09 -20.50 5.39
C LEU A 126 0.45 -20.38 6.78
N SER A 127 0.59 -21.41 7.58
CA SER A 127 0.14 -21.34 8.97
C SER A 127 0.78 -20.16 9.73
N ALA A 128 0.06 -19.62 10.69
CA ALA A 128 0.56 -18.52 11.53
C ALA A 128 1.95 -18.77 12.12
N SER A 129 2.22 -20.02 12.53
CA SER A 129 3.50 -20.43 13.11
C SER A 129 4.64 -20.49 12.07
N GLU A 130 4.34 -20.80 10.82
CA GLU A 130 5.32 -20.80 9.74
C GLU A 130 5.65 -19.38 9.31
N ILE A 131 4.65 -18.51 9.17
CA ILE A 131 4.87 -17.09 8.87
C ILE A 131 5.67 -16.44 10.01
N GLU A 132 5.31 -16.67 11.28
CA GLU A 132 6.08 -16.17 12.43
C GLU A 132 7.54 -16.61 12.37
N LYS A 133 7.78 -17.89 12.11
CA LYS A 133 9.14 -18.44 11.99
C LYS A 133 9.92 -17.75 10.87
N ASN A 134 9.30 -17.55 9.70
CA ASN A 134 9.95 -16.92 8.56
C ASN A 134 10.27 -15.44 8.85
N LEU A 135 9.34 -14.69 9.45
CA LEU A 135 9.57 -13.32 9.90
C LEU A 135 10.76 -13.24 10.87
N LEU A 136 10.78 -14.10 11.88
CA LEU A 136 11.85 -14.14 12.87
C LEU A 136 13.22 -14.50 12.27
N SER A 137 13.26 -15.34 11.24
CA SER A 137 14.51 -15.69 10.55
C SER A 137 15.19 -14.48 9.89
N HIS A 138 14.40 -13.50 9.48
CA HIS A 138 14.86 -12.21 8.94
C HIS A 138 15.07 -11.14 10.01
N GLY A 139 14.77 -11.43 11.27
CA GLY A 139 14.82 -10.45 12.37
C GLY A 139 13.62 -9.52 12.40
N ILE A 140 12.54 -9.89 11.72
CA ILE A 140 11.31 -9.09 11.67
C ILE A 140 10.41 -9.49 12.85
N THR A 141 10.05 -8.48 13.65
CA THR A 141 9.14 -8.57 14.79
C THR A 141 7.97 -7.62 14.59
N LYS A 142 7.00 -7.61 15.51
CA LYS A 142 5.87 -6.68 15.43
C LYS A 142 6.29 -5.20 15.36
N ASP A 143 7.40 -4.84 16.04
CA ASP A 143 7.91 -3.47 16.13
C ASP A 143 8.89 -3.09 15.01
N THR A 144 9.25 -4.06 14.15
CA THR A 144 10.20 -3.82 13.06
C THR A 144 9.55 -2.97 11.97
N LYS A 145 10.23 -1.92 11.54
CA LYS A 145 9.82 -1.12 10.39
C LYS A 145 10.33 -1.77 9.13
N VAL A 146 9.41 -2.16 8.24
CA VAL A 146 9.73 -2.92 7.03
C VAL A 146 9.35 -2.14 5.79
N VAL A 147 10.25 -2.08 4.81
CA VAL A 147 9.98 -1.54 3.48
C VAL A 147 10.21 -2.62 2.43
N LEU A 148 9.15 -3.04 1.80
CA LEU A 148 9.15 -4.06 0.75
C LEU A 148 9.20 -3.41 -0.63
N TYR A 149 9.76 -4.10 -1.59
CA TYR A 149 9.66 -3.77 -3.01
C TYR A 149 9.86 -5.03 -3.85
N GLY A 150 9.40 -5.01 -5.08
CA GLY A 150 9.58 -6.13 -6.00
C GLY A 150 9.39 -5.70 -7.44
N GLY A 151 9.54 -6.63 -8.36
CA GLY A 151 9.22 -6.45 -9.77
C GLY A 151 7.73 -6.68 -10.09
N ASP A 152 7.02 -7.36 -9.19
CA ASP A 152 5.59 -7.61 -9.27
C ASP A 152 4.90 -6.99 -8.05
N ILE A 153 4.01 -6.04 -8.32
CA ILE A 153 3.26 -5.36 -7.26
C ILE A 153 2.30 -6.31 -6.53
N SER A 154 1.72 -7.29 -7.21
CA SER A 154 0.80 -8.25 -6.58
C SER A 154 1.53 -9.15 -5.59
N GLY A 155 2.70 -9.66 -5.95
CA GLY A 155 3.55 -10.46 -5.05
C GLY A 155 4.06 -9.63 -3.87
N THR A 156 4.51 -8.40 -4.14
CA THR A 156 4.94 -7.47 -3.07
C THR A 156 3.80 -7.16 -2.10
N ALA A 157 2.60 -6.89 -2.63
CA ALA A 157 1.42 -6.63 -1.82
C ALA A 157 0.99 -7.87 -1.01
N ARG A 158 1.16 -9.08 -1.57
CA ARG A 158 0.87 -10.35 -0.88
C ARG A 158 1.72 -10.51 0.38
N VAL A 159 3.03 -10.27 0.26
CA VAL A 159 3.94 -10.33 1.41
C VAL A 159 3.64 -9.23 2.42
N ALA A 160 3.39 -8.00 1.98
CA ALA A 160 3.00 -6.90 2.87
C ALA A 160 1.72 -7.21 3.64
N TYR A 161 0.70 -7.75 2.97
CA TYR A 161 -0.54 -8.18 3.60
C TYR A 161 -0.28 -9.26 4.66
N ALA A 162 0.50 -10.28 4.34
CA ALA A 162 0.84 -11.35 5.28
C ALA A 162 1.55 -10.82 6.53
N TYR A 163 2.45 -9.84 6.37
CA TYR A 163 3.15 -9.21 7.48
C TYR A 163 2.21 -8.39 8.35
N ILE A 164 1.30 -7.60 7.76
CA ILE A 164 0.26 -6.86 8.48
C ILE A 164 -0.68 -7.84 9.21
N TRP A 165 -1.15 -8.89 8.54
CA TRP A 165 -1.97 -9.92 9.15
C TRP A 165 -1.28 -10.59 10.35
N ALA A 166 0.02 -10.88 10.23
CA ALA A 166 0.82 -11.44 11.32
C ALA A 166 0.93 -10.47 12.50
N GLY A 167 0.94 -9.15 12.27
CA GLY A 167 1.02 -8.13 13.31
C GLY A 167 2.26 -7.24 13.25
N VAL A 168 2.96 -7.16 12.09
CA VAL A 168 3.99 -6.14 11.89
C VAL A 168 3.31 -4.78 11.76
N GLU A 169 3.59 -3.86 12.68
CA GLU A 169 2.86 -2.59 12.83
C GLU A 169 3.18 -1.56 11.73
N ASP A 170 4.38 -1.62 11.15
CA ASP A 170 4.82 -0.64 10.14
C ASP A 170 5.42 -1.34 8.91
N VAL A 171 4.56 -1.62 7.95
CA VAL A 171 4.91 -2.23 6.66
C VAL A 171 4.68 -1.23 5.54
N LYS A 172 5.72 -0.96 4.76
CA LYS A 172 5.66 -0.08 3.60
C LYS A 172 6.07 -0.78 2.32
N ILE A 173 5.65 -0.21 1.20
CA ILE A 173 6.01 -0.67 -0.16
C ILE A 173 6.58 0.52 -0.93
N VAL A 174 7.73 0.34 -1.58
CA VAL A 174 8.23 1.32 -2.55
C VAL A 174 7.33 1.31 -3.77
N ASN A 175 6.54 2.37 -3.94
CA ASN A 175 5.57 2.48 -5.04
C ASN A 175 6.31 2.56 -6.40
N GLY A 176 6.01 1.62 -7.29
CA GLY A 176 6.74 1.44 -8.55
C GLY A 176 8.02 0.59 -8.45
N GLY A 177 8.31 0.04 -7.26
CA GLY A 177 9.36 -0.96 -7.03
C GLY A 177 10.76 -0.53 -7.44
N ILE A 178 11.57 -1.52 -7.87
CA ILE A 178 12.97 -1.31 -8.27
C ILE A 178 13.11 -0.40 -9.49
N ASP A 179 12.11 -0.38 -10.37
CA ASP A 179 12.15 0.46 -11.57
C ASP A 179 11.99 1.95 -11.23
N ALA A 180 11.08 2.27 -10.29
CA ALA A 180 10.96 3.62 -9.77
C ALA A 180 12.23 4.07 -9.04
N TRP A 181 12.87 3.18 -8.26
CA TRP A 181 14.16 3.44 -7.60
C TRP A 181 15.27 3.81 -8.61
N LYS A 182 15.41 3.00 -9.67
CA LYS A 182 16.38 3.26 -10.74
C LYS A 182 16.07 4.53 -11.54
N LYS A 183 14.78 4.78 -11.78
CA LYS A 183 14.32 5.99 -12.50
C LYS A 183 14.59 7.27 -11.67
N ALA A 184 14.54 7.19 -10.35
CA ALA A 184 14.95 8.27 -9.45
C ALA A 184 16.47 8.51 -9.43
N GLY A 185 17.25 7.67 -10.13
CA GLY A 185 18.70 7.81 -10.27
C GLY A 185 19.52 7.22 -9.13
N TYR A 186 18.89 6.39 -8.28
CA TYR A 186 19.58 5.76 -7.15
C TYR A 186 20.34 4.50 -7.57
N GLU A 187 21.45 4.26 -6.92
CA GLU A 187 22.32 3.11 -7.17
C GLU A 187 21.69 1.81 -6.63
N THR A 188 22.15 0.70 -7.18
CA THR A 188 21.82 -0.65 -6.71
C THR A 188 23.08 -1.37 -6.29
N GLU A 189 22.94 -2.40 -5.45
CA GLU A 189 24.06 -3.28 -5.08
C GLU A 189 23.78 -4.74 -5.47
N LYS A 190 24.83 -5.59 -5.37
CA LYS A 190 24.75 -7.03 -5.68
C LYS A 190 25.22 -7.91 -4.52
N LYS A 191 25.58 -7.29 -3.40
CA LYS A 191 25.99 -8.01 -2.20
C LYS A 191 24.76 -8.68 -1.58
N THR A 192 24.78 -9.99 -1.38
CA THR A 192 23.74 -10.66 -0.61
C THR A 192 23.73 -10.16 0.83
N ASN A 193 22.58 -9.67 1.27
CA ASN A 193 22.34 -9.25 2.64
C ASN A 193 21.46 -10.29 3.33
N GLU A 194 21.68 -10.48 4.62
CA GLU A 194 20.91 -11.41 5.46
C GLU A 194 20.42 -10.64 6.70
N GLY A 195 19.20 -10.96 7.14
CA GLY A 195 18.67 -10.49 8.41
C GLY A 195 19.40 -11.14 9.59
N THR A 196 19.21 -10.58 10.76
CA THR A 196 19.69 -11.19 12.01
C THR A 196 18.49 -11.79 12.73
N GLU A 197 18.47 -13.12 12.91
CA GLU A 197 17.36 -13.85 13.51
C GLU A 197 16.95 -13.23 14.86
N ALA A 198 15.62 -12.97 15.01
CA ALA A 198 14.97 -12.61 16.26
C ALA A 198 14.39 -13.85 16.94
N LYS A 199 14.12 -13.74 18.25
CA LYS A 199 13.67 -14.90 19.06
C LYS A 199 12.22 -14.82 19.51
N ASP A 200 11.64 -13.62 19.47
CA ASP A 200 10.32 -13.33 19.97
C ASP A 200 9.68 -12.31 19.02
N PHE A 201 8.51 -12.65 18.51
CA PHE A 201 7.79 -11.76 17.60
C PHE A 201 7.16 -10.56 18.33
N GLY A 202 6.88 -10.73 19.61
CA GLY A 202 6.34 -9.67 20.48
C GLY A 202 4.81 -9.63 20.59
N THR A 203 4.10 -10.48 19.85
CA THR A 203 2.66 -10.69 19.97
C THR A 203 2.26 -12.08 19.46
N THR A 204 1.01 -12.47 19.67
CA THR A 204 0.46 -13.71 19.08
C THR A 204 0.21 -13.51 17.58
N VAL A 205 0.64 -14.45 16.77
CA VAL A 205 0.40 -14.47 15.33
C VAL A 205 -0.78 -15.39 15.01
N PRO A 206 -1.79 -14.96 14.24
CA PRO A 206 -1.92 -13.60 13.69
C PRO A 206 -2.45 -12.61 14.73
N ALA A 207 -1.98 -11.34 14.65
CA ALA A 207 -2.54 -10.26 15.44
C ALA A 207 -3.84 -9.71 14.83
N HIS A 208 -4.02 -9.88 13.51
CA HIS A 208 -5.16 -9.36 12.76
C HIS A 208 -5.90 -10.47 11.98
N PRO A 209 -6.49 -11.47 12.68
CA PRO A 209 -7.23 -12.55 12.04
C PRO A 209 -8.43 -12.07 11.23
N GLU A 210 -8.99 -10.90 11.56
CA GLU A 210 -10.12 -10.26 10.87
C GLU A 210 -9.82 -9.87 9.42
N TYR A 211 -8.57 -9.72 9.05
CA TYR A 211 -8.17 -9.40 7.68
C TYR A 211 -8.20 -10.60 6.74
N TRP A 212 -8.37 -11.79 7.26
CA TRP A 212 -8.47 -13.04 6.51
C TRP A 212 -9.90 -13.57 6.55
N THR A 213 -10.41 -14.01 5.39
CA THR A 213 -11.74 -14.61 5.26
C THR A 213 -11.60 -16.02 4.70
N SER A 214 -12.10 -17.03 5.42
CA SER A 214 -12.16 -18.41 4.95
C SER A 214 -13.26 -18.61 3.90
N ILE A 215 -13.22 -19.76 3.20
CA ILE A 215 -14.30 -20.14 2.28
C ILE A 215 -15.64 -20.33 3.00
N GLU A 216 -15.63 -20.91 4.21
CA GLU A 216 -16.83 -21.09 5.04
C GLU A 216 -17.40 -19.73 5.46
N ASP A 217 -16.56 -18.83 5.95
CA ASP A 217 -16.99 -17.47 6.35
C ASP A 217 -17.50 -16.68 5.15
N ALA A 218 -16.84 -16.78 3.99
CA ALA A 218 -17.29 -16.12 2.78
C ALA A 218 -18.69 -16.61 2.35
N LYS A 219 -18.91 -17.93 2.33
CA LYS A 219 -20.20 -18.53 2.01
C LYS A 219 -21.31 -18.11 2.99
N ASP A 220 -21.01 -18.13 4.30
CA ASP A 220 -21.98 -17.76 5.31
C ASP A 220 -22.34 -16.27 5.22
N LYS A 221 -21.34 -15.39 5.13
CA LYS A 221 -21.55 -13.93 5.06
C LYS A 221 -22.24 -13.49 3.77
N VAL A 222 -21.89 -14.07 2.60
CA VAL A 222 -22.60 -13.80 1.34
C VAL A 222 -24.08 -14.17 1.44
N ALA A 223 -24.42 -15.24 2.14
CA ALA A 223 -25.79 -15.71 2.28
C ALA A 223 -26.62 -14.94 3.33
N ASN A 224 -25.99 -14.40 4.39
CA ASN A 224 -26.67 -13.94 5.60
C ASN A 224 -26.36 -12.49 6.00
N ASP A 225 -25.41 -11.80 5.33
CA ASP A 225 -25.02 -10.42 5.64
C ASP A 225 -25.06 -9.53 4.39
N ASP A 226 -26.11 -8.76 4.25
CA ASP A 226 -26.30 -7.82 3.13
C ASP A 226 -25.17 -6.76 3.06
N ASN A 227 -24.50 -6.47 4.18
CA ASN A 227 -23.38 -5.52 4.24
C ASN A 227 -22.05 -6.13 3.79
N PHE A 228 -21.92 -7.44 3.77
CA PHE A 228 -20.73 -8.12 3.27
C PHE A 228 -20.74 -8.20 1.74
N LYS A 229 -19.61 -7.90 1.10
CA LYS A 229 -19.43 -8.03 -0.35
C LYS A 229 -18.18 -8.83 -0.64
N LEU A 230 -18.36 -9.96 -1.32
CA LEU A 230 -17.26 -10.74 -1.86
C LEU A 230 -16.88 -10.13 -3.22
N VAL A 231 -15.75 -9.41 -3.26
CA VAL A 231 -15.38 -8.54 -4.37
C VAL A 231 -14.33 -9.19 -5.26
N SER A 232 -14.73 -9.57 -6.48
CA SER A 232 -13.82 -10.06 -7.52
C SER A 232 -13.01 -8.91 -8.11
N ILE A 233 -11.68 -8.99 -8.02
CA ILE A 233 -10.79 -8.04 -8.70
C ILE A 233 -10.14 -8.67 -9.94
N ARG A 234 -10.77 -9.69 -10.50
CA ARG A 234 -10.34 -10.42 -11.69
C ARG A 234 -10.66 -9.65 -12.97
N SER A 235 -10.05 -10.02 -14.07
CA SER A 235 -10.33 -9.41 -15.37
C SER A 235 -11.76 -9.66 -15.83
N GLU A 236 -12.24 -8.85 -16.78
CA GLU A 236 -13.60 -9.00 -17.33
C GLU A 236 -13.82 -10.39 -17.95
N ASP A 237 -12.82 -10.95 -18.62
CA ASP A 237 -12.96 -12.29 -19.24
C ASP A 237 -13.01 -13.40 -18.19
N GLU A 238 -12.30 -13.25 -17.07
CA GLU A 238 -12.42 -14.15 -15.91
C GLU A 238 -13.83 -14.00 -15.28
N TRP A 239 -14.28 -12.77 -15.02
CA TRP A 239 -15.60 -12.45 -14.45
C TRP A 239 -16.75 -13.01 -15.28
N LEU A 240 -16.66 -12.90 -16.60
CA LEU A 240 -17.68 -13.43 -17.51
C LEU A 240 -17.60 -14.96 -17.73
N GLY A 241 -16.69 -15.64 -17.05
CA GLY A 241 -16.52 -17.10 -17.17
C GLY A 241 -15.99 -17.55 -18.54
N LYS A 242 -15.33 -16.67 -19.30
CA LYS A 242 -14.72 -17.05 -20.60
C LYS A 242 -13.40 -17.77 -20.42
N THR A 243 -12.73 -17.57 -19.31
CA THR A 243 -11.46 -18.19 -18.93
C THR A 243 -11.33 -18.22 -17.41
N SER A 244 -10.53 -19.16 -16.87
CA SER A 244 -10.07 -19.09 -15.48
C SER A 244 -8.99 -18.03 -15.29
N GLY A 245 -8.27 -17.71 -16.37
CA GLY A 245 -7.09 -16.84 -16.36
C GLY A 245 -5.78 -17.58 -16.09
N TYR A 246 -5.84 -18.83 -15.68
CA TYR A 246 -4.67 -19.61 -15.24
C TYR A 246 -4.59 -20.95 -15.97
N ASN A 247 -3.37 -21.43 -16.23
CA ASN A 247 -3.12 -22.69 -16.91
C ASN A 247 -3.24 -23.94 -16.02
N TYR A 248 -3.37 -23.73 -14.71
CA TYR A 248 -3.54 -24.77 -13.69
C TYR A 248 -4.95 -24.80 -13.10
N MET A 249 -5.86 -23.94 -13.57
CA MET A 249 -7.28 -23.93 -13.20
C MET A 249 -8.13 -24.25 -14.42
N ASP A 250 -8.75 -25.40 -14.43
CA ASP A 250 -9.61 -25.83 -15.55
C ASP A 250 -10.98 -25.12 -15.56
N LYS A 251 -11.45 -24.67 -14.40
CA LYS A 251 -12.80 -24.15 -14.18
C LYS A 251 -12.81 -22.62 -14.29
N ALA A 252 -13.65 -22.10 -15.18
CA ALA A 252 -13.94 -20.67 -15.30
C ALA A 252 -15.26 -20.33 -14.57
N GLY A 253 -15.39 -19.10 -14.08
CA GLY A 253 -16.58 -18.60 -13.37
C GLY A 253 -16.22 -17.76 -12.16
N GLU A 254 -17.19 -17.56 -11.28
CA GLU A 254 -17.08 -16.78 -10.05
C GLU A 254 -17.90 -17.46 -8.93
N PRO A 255 -17.58 -17.24 -7.65
CA PRO A 255 -18.42 -17.67 -6.55
C PRO A 255 -19.82 -17.03 -6.62
N ASP A 256 -20.86 -17.80 -6.27
CA ASP A 256 -22.22 -17.29 -6.19
C ASP A 256 -22.31 -16.11 -5.21
N GLY A 257 -22.96 -15.03 -5.64
CA GLY A 257 -23.14 -13.81 -4.83
C GLY A 257 -21.94 -12.86 -4.79
N ALA A 258 -20.86 -13.17 -5.51
CA ALA A 258 -19.77 -12.22 -5.70
C ALA A 258 -20.22 -10.99 -6.51
N VAL A 259 -19.51 -9.87 -6.30
CA VAL A 259 -19.67 -8.64 -7.08
C VAL A 259 -18.36 -8.31 -7.80
N TRP A 260 -18.45 -7.72 -8.99
CA TRP A 260 -17.23 -7.41 -9.74
C TRP A 260 -16.64 -6.05 -9.36
N GLY A 261 -15.44 -6.05 -8.85
CA GLY A 261 -14.66 -4.86 -8.47
C GLY A 261 -13.65 -4.43 -9.53
N LYS A 262 -13.64 -5.05 -10.72
CA LYS A 262 -12.66 -4.79 -11.77
C LYS A 262 -11.22 -5.05 -11.25
N GLY A 263 -10.24 -4.30 -11.71
CA GLY A 263 -8.88 -4.31 -11.15
C GLY A 263 -7.82 -4.82 -12.12
N ALA A 264 -8.16 -5.78 -12.99
CA ALA A 264 -7.22 -6.42 -13.88
C ALA A 264 -7.68 -6.44 -15.34
N LYS A 265 -6.72 -6.48 -16.28
CA LYS A 265 -6.99 -6.79 -17.69
C LYS A 265 -6.74 -8.25 -17.99
N THR A 266 -5.83 -8.88 -17.25
CA THR A 266 -5.49 -10.29 -17.33
C THR A 266 -5.30 -10.88 -15.94
N ALA A 267 -5.13 -12.20 -15.83
CA ALA A 267 -4.80 -12.85 -14.57
C ALA A 267 -3.43 -12.46 -14.00
N ALA A 268 -2.57 -11.84 -14.80
CA ALA A 268 -1.19 -11.50 -14.45
C ALA A 268 -0.97 -10.02 -14.11
N ASP A 269 -2.04 -9.22 -14.02
CA ASP A 269 -1.90 -7.78 -13.77
C ASP A 269 -2.97 -7.23 -12.82
N VAL A 270 -2.76 -5.98 -12.40
CA VAL A 270 -3.70 -5.14 -11.67
C VAL A 270 -3.84 -3.77 -12.35
N ALA A 271 -3.95 -3.79 -13.68
CA ALA A 271 -3.80 -2.62 -14.54
C ALA A 271 -4.82 -1.51 -14.26
N ASP A 272 -6.02 -1.82 -13.76
CA ASP A 272 -6.99 -0.79 -13.39
C ASP A 272 -6.60 -0.06 -12.09
N PHE A 273 -5.73 -0.66 -11.27
CA PHE A 273 -5.26 -0.13 -9.99
C PHE A 273 -3.88 0.55 -10.08
N THR A 274 -3.24 0.50 -11.23
CA THR A 274 -1.93 1.13 -11.44
C THR A 274 -2.00 2.28 -12.44
N ASN A 275 -1.04 3.18 -12.32
CA ASN A 275 -0.76 4.24 -13.29
C ASN A 275 0.16 3.71 -14.40
N ASP A 276 0.31 4.49 -15.48
CA ASP A 276 1.17 4.12 -16.63
C ASP A 276 2.65 3.94 -16.26
N ASP A 277 3.08 4.50 -15.14
CA ASP A 277 4.46 4.38 -14.63
C ASP A 277 4.67 3.19 -13.69
N GLY A 278 3.64 2.36 -13.50
CA GLY A 278 3.66 1.18 -12.64
C GLY A 278 3.39 1.46 -11.16
N THR A 279 3.14 2.71 -10.79
CA THR A 279 2.76 3.03 -9.40
C THR A 279 1.31 2.68 -9.11
N VAL A 280 1.01 2.26 -7.89
CA VAL A 280 -0.37 2.04 -7.43
C VAL A 280 -1.07 3.37 -7.30
N LYS A 281 -2.32 3.45 -7.76
CA LYS A 281 -3.18 4.63 -7.63
C LYS A 281 -3.50 4.89 -6.16
N ASN A 282 -3.78 6.13 -5.85
CA ASN A 282 -4.33 6.51 -4.55
C ASN A 282 -5.83 6.13 -4.43
N LEU A 283 -6.42 6.32 -3.25
CA LEU A 283 -7.82 6.01 -2.98
C LEU A 283 -8.81 6.64 -3.97
N ASP A 284 -8.55 7.88 -4.42
CA ASP A 284 -9.45 8.53 -5.38
C ASP A 284 -9.41 7.85 -6.75
N GLY A 285 -8.25 7.32 -7.15
CA GLY A 285 -8.11 6.48 -8.35
C GLY A 285 -8.89 5.17 -8.22
N PHE A 286 -8.91 4.55 -7.04
CA PHE A 286 -9.74 3.36 -6.77
C PHE A 286 -11.23 3.68 -6.77
N LYS A 287 -11.66 4.78 -6.15
CA LYS A 287 -13.07 5.24 -6.20
C LYS A 287 -13.55 5.46 -7.63
N GLU A 288 -12.70 5.99 -8.52
CA GLU A 288 -13.07 6.15 -9.93
C GLU A 288 -13.24 4.81 -10.65
N VAL A 289 -12.40 3.80 -10.36
CA VAL A 289 -12.56 2.43 -10.89
C VAL A 289 -13.87 1.83 -10.41
N TRP A 290 -14.24 2.04 -9.16
CA TRP A 290 -15.37 1.41 -8.49
C TRP A 290 -16.70 2.17 -8.56
N LYS A 291 -16.73 3.35 -9.13
CA LYS A 291 -17.92 4.24 -9.13
C LYS A 291 -19.22 3.59 -9.65
N ASP A 292 -19.09 2.60 -10.54
CA ASP A 292 -20.21 1.89 -11.15
C ASP A 292 -20.27 0.40 -10.71
N CYS A 293 -19.61 0.03 -9.62
CA CYS A 293 -19.62 -1.32 -9.06
C CYS A 293 -20.75 -1.47 -8.03
N ASP A 294 -21.20 -2.71 -7.80
CA ASP A 294 -22.34 -3.02 -6.93
C ASP A 294 -21.95 -3.09 -5.43
N PHE A 295 -21.07 -2.19 -4.98
CA PHE A 295 -20.67 -2.04 -3.59
C PHE A 295 -20.22 -0.60 -3.31
N THR A 296 -20.10 -0.27 -2.04
CA THR A 296 -19.55 0.99 -1.54
C THR A 296 -18.48 0.73 -0.49
N LEU A 297 -17.68 1.75 -0.15
CA LEU A 297 -16.66 1.64 0.89
C LEU A 297 -17.24 1.53 2.32
N ASP A 298 -18.55 1.68 2.48
CA ASP A 298 -19.25 1.44 3.76
C ASP A 298 -19.53 -0.05 4.00
N ASN A 299 -19.43 -0.88 2.96
CA ASN A 299 -19.59 -2.33 3.08
C ASN A 299 -18.35 -2.96 3.74
N HIS A 300 -18.53 -4.17 4.29
CA HIS A 300 -17.42 -5.06 4.57
C HIS A 300 -16.97 -5.69 3.24
N LEU A 301 -15.78 -5.36 2.79
CA LEU A 301 -15.24 -5.78 1.49
C LEU A 301 -14.23 -6.92 1.68
N ALA A 302 -14.57 -8.12 1.23
CA ALA A 302 -13.63 -9.23 1.14
C ALA A 302 -13.16 -9.36 -0.31
N PHE A 303 -11.92 -8.96 -0.57
CA PHE A 303 -11.34 -9.01 -1.91
C PHE A 303 -10.83 -10.40 -2.25
N TYR A 304 -11.01 -10.84 -3.49
CA TYR A 304 -10.41 -12.07 -3.99
C TYR A 304 -9.99 -11.98 -5.46
N CYS A 305 -9.15 -12.91 -5.89
CA CYS A 305 -8.81 -13.11 -7.30
C CYS A 305 -8.75 -14.63 -7.61
N GLY A 306 -7.73 -15.10 -8.30
CA GLY A 306 -7.53 -16.55 -8.50
C GLY A 306 -6.99 -17.24 -7.25
N THR A 307 -5.97 -16.66 -6.63
CA THR A 307 -5.16 -17.24 -5.54
C THR A 307 -4.76 -16.20 -4.48
N GLY A 308 -5.53 -15.13 -4.29
CA GLY A 308 -5.32 -14.13 -3.24
C GLY A 308 -4.34 -12.98 -3.55
N TRP A 309 -3.39 -13.12 -4.48
CA TRP A 309 -2.31 -12.14 -4.69
C TRP A 309 -2.80 -10.75 -5.10
N ARG A 310 -3.49 -10.66 -6.25
CA ARG A 310 -4.04 -9.38 -6.76
C ARG A 310 -4.98 -8.71 -5.77
N ALA A 311 -5.68 -9.53 -4.96
CA ALA A 311 -6.66 -9.09 -3.96
C ALA A 311 -6.04 -8.25 -2.84
N THR A 312 -4.75 -8.42 -2.56
CA THR A 312 -4.06 -7.66 -1.51
C THR A 312 -3.76 -6.21 -1.90
N VAL A 313 -3.74 -5.89 -3.19
CA VAL A 313 -3.50 -4.50 -3.65
C VAL A 313 -4.63 -3.55 -3.21
N PRO A 314 -5.92 -3.81 -3.51
CA PRO A 314 -7.00 -2.97 -2.99
C PRO A 314 -7.12 -3.02 -1.46
N PHE A 315 -6.86 -4.17 -0.82
CA PHE A 315 -6.81 -4.26 0.63
C PHE A 315 -5.82 -3.23 1.20
N LEU A 316 -4.59 -3.19 0.71
CA LEU A 316 -3.55 -2.28 1.23
C LEU A 316 -3.88 -0.80 1.00
N VAL A 317 -4.50 -0.44 -0.13
CA VAL A 317 -4.92 0.95 -0.36
C VAL A 317 -6.02 1.37 0.61
N LEU A 318 -6.99 0.50 0.88
CA LEU A 318 -8.03 0.79 1.87
C LEU A 318 -7.47 0.79 3.29
N TYR A 319 -6.62 -0.17 3.62
CA TYR A 319 -5.90 -0.22 4.90
C TYR A 319 -5.12 1.06 5.18
N GLU A 320 -4.34 1.55 4.20
CA GLU A 320 -3.60 2.81 4.28
C GLU A 320 -4.52 4.00 4.62
N ASN A 321 -5.75 3.99 4.07
CA ASN A 321 -6.72 5.05 4.26
C ASN A 321 -7.66 4.84 5.46
N GLY A 322 -7.33 3.91 6.38
CA GLY A 322 -8.01 3.72 7.66
C GLY A 322 -9.32 2.94 7.60
N TYR A 323 -9.56 2.19 6.52
CA TYR A 323 -10.71 1.28 6.45
C TYR A 323 -10.39 -0.01 7.20
N ASP A 324 -11.25 -0.38 8.15
CA ASP A 324 -11.09 -1.59 8.97
C ASP A 324 -12.08 -2.71 8.55
N ASN A 325 -13.16 -2.39 7.82
CA ASN A 325 -14.10 -3.37 7.27
C ASN A 325 -13.60 -3.96 5.96
N ILE A 326 -12.41 -4.52 5.98
CA ILE A 326 -11.74 -5.08 4.81
C ILE A 326 -11.09 -6.42 5.15
N SER A 327 -11.10 -7.33 4.19
CA SER A 327 -10.40 -8.61 4.31
C SER A 327 -10.00 -9.15 2.95
N VAL A 328 -9.20 -10.21 2.93
CA VAL A 328 -8.90 -10.99 1.74
C VAL A 328 -9.54 -12.36 1.88
N TYR A 329 -10.37 -12.76 0.91
CA TYR A 329 -10.74 -14.16 0.74
C TYR A 329 -9.58 -14.86 0.04
N ASP A 330 -8.84 -15.61 0.81
CA ASP A 330 -7.50 -16.07 0.47
C ASP A 330 -7.51 -17.18 -0.60
N GLY A 331 -8.39 -18.15 -0.46
CA GLY A 331 -8.53 -19.27 -1.42
C GLY A 331 -8.89 -18.83 -2.84
N GLY A 332 -9.55 -17.68 -2.98
CA GLY A 332 -9.91 -17.12 -4.27
C GLY A 332 -10.80 -18.05 -5.09
N TRP A 333 -10.65 -17.97 -6.42
CA TRP A 333 -11.38 -18.88 -7.33
C TRP A 333 -10.79 -20.28 -7.38
N TYR A 334 -9.54 -20.46 -6.92
CA TYR A 334 -8.86 -21.76 -6.93
C TYR A 334 -9.52 -22.76 -5.97
N GLU A 335 -9.89 -22.33 -4.78
CA GLU A 335 -10.53 -23.11 -3.73
C GLU A 335 -12.04 -23.31 -3.99
#